data_c8eeaca5b8f2664feca48ec52ef5ae63
#
_entry.id   c8eeaca5b8f2664feca48ec52ef5ae63
#
_cell.length_a   1.000
_cell.length_b   1.000
_cell.length_c   1.000
_cell.angle_alpha   90.00
_cell.angle_beta   90.00
_cell.angle_gamma   90.00
#
_symmetry.space_group_name_H-M   'P 1'
#
loop_
_entity.id
_entity.type
_entity.pdbx_description
1 polymer ?
#
loop_
_entity_poly.entity_id
_entity_poly.type
_entity_poly.pdbx_seq_one_letter_code
_entity_poly.pdbx_strand_id
1 'polypeptide(L)'
;MVRRGEDVLEKCTEDSIAHLLKDLSRVFEVVRLVDPKTNENLELDKDGKVITTPIHCYEIWGRNEPCENCISSRSLEGKEWVTKLEMRDRQMYFVLSKHINVNGRTCTLEIASHEDEAECTRCGGDNDAPTRSSFMNFYRDALTGTYRRLYLESFQSNLESADAVAIVDVDLFKQINDTY
;
A
#
# COMPACT_ATOMS: atom_id res chain seq x y z
N MET A 1 2.72 4.59 -26.88
CA MET A 1 1.27 4.90 -26.86
C MET A 1 0.65 3.98 -25.78
N VAL A 2 0.56 4.48 -24.55
CA VAL A 2 -0.06 3.73 -23.44
C VAL A 2 -1.56 3.74 -23.70
N ARG A 3 -2.14 2.59 -24.02
CA ARG A 3 -3.61 2.45 -24.06
C ARG A 3 -4.10 2.72 -22.64
N ARG A 4 -4.92 3.76 -22.46
CA ARG A 4 -5.84 3.80 -21.33
C ARG A 4 -6.80 2.62 -21.55
N GLY A 5 -6.45 1.46 -20.97
CA GLY A 5 -7.36 0.33 -20.94
C GLY A 5 -8.60 0.77 -20.16
N GLU A 6 -9.76 0.60 -20.74
CA GLU A 6 -10.99 0.48 -19.98
C GLU A 6 -10.68 -0.47 -18.82
N ASP A 7 -11.08 -0.13 -17.63
CA ASP A 7 -10.64 -0.72 -16.37
C ASP A 7 -10.99 -2.21 -16.35
N VAL A 8 -10.09 -3.04 -16.88
CA VAL A 8 -10.23 -4.51 -16.99
C VAL A 8 -10.48 -5.14 -15.62
N LEU A 9 -10.12 -4.41 -14.54
CA LEU A 9 -10.32 -4.84 -13.16
C LEU A 9 -11.73 -4.51 -12.62
N GLU A 10 -12.52 -3.67 -13.28
CA GLU A 10 -13.86 -3.33 -12.78
C GLU A 10 -14.85 -4.51 -12.86
N LYS A 11 -14.64 -5.48 -13.76
CA LYS A 11 -15.47 -6.69 -13.88
C LYS A 11 -14.58 -7.89 -14.16
N CYS A 12 -14.21 -8.60 -13.11
CA CYS A 12 -13.44 -9.83 -13.22
C CYS A 12 -14.35 -11.05 -13.10
N THR A 13 -14.01 -12.10 -13.83
CA THR A 13 -14.53 -13.46 -13.54
C THR A 13 -13.68 -14.11 -12.46
N GLU A 14 -14.20 -15.14 -11.81
CA GLU A 14 -13.45 -15.91 -10.82
C GLU A 14 -12.16 -16.52 -11.40
N ASP A 15 -12.22 -17.03 -12.64
CA ASP A 15 -11.04 -17.55 -13.33
C ASP A 15 -9.98 -16.47 -13.58
N SER A 16 -10.40 -15.28 -14.01
CA SER A 16 -9.46 -14.20 -14.30
C SER A 16 -8.80 -13.69 -13.03
N ILE A 17 -9.54 -13.60 -11.92
CA ILE A 17 -8.96 -13.18 -10.65
C ILE A 17 -8.04 -14.25 -10.06
N ALA A 18 -8.35 -15.53 -10.22
CA ALA A 18 -7.48 -16.63 -9.79
C ALA A 18 -6.10 -16.55 -10.46
N HIS A 19 -6.07 -16.35 -11.76
CA HIS A 19 -4.83 -16.16 -12.51
C HIS A 19 -4.07 -14.91 -12.05
N LEU A 20 -4.78 -13.78 -11.89
CA LEU A 20 -4.18 -12.53 -11.44
C LEU A 20 -3.55 -12.66 -10.05
N LEU A 21 -4.26 -13.23 -9.08
CA LEU A 21 -3.73 -13.44 -7.72
C LEU A 21 -2.48 -14.32 -7.75
N LYS A 22 -2.50 -15.40 -8.54
CA LYS A 22 -1.35 -16.30 -8.70
C LYS A 22 -0.13 -15.59 -9.31
N ASP A 23 -0.34 -14.75 -10.32
CA ASP A 23 0.77 -14.03 -10.95
C ASP A 23 1.33 -12.93 -10.06
N LEU A 24 0.47 -12.19 -9.37
CA LEU A 24 0.88 -11.17 -8.42
C LEU A 24 1.65 -11.78 -7.21
N SER A 25 1.24 -12.95 -6.72
CA SER A 25 1.90 -13.64 -5.60
C SER A 25 3.34 -14.10 -5.91
N ARG A 26 3.77 -14.05 -7.17
CA ARG A 26 5.17 -14.29 -7.54
C ARG A 26 6.06 -13.07 -7.32
N VAL A 27 5.46 -11.89 -7.19
CA VAL A 27 6.17 -10.60 -7.14
C VAL A 27 5.96 -9.90 -5.80
N PHE A 28 4.76 -9.98 -5.24
CA PHE A 28 4.37 -9.32 -4.00
C PHE A 28 4.25 -10.33 -2.87
N GLU A 29 4.61 -9.93 -1.67
CA GLU A 29 4.58 -10.79 -0.48
C GLU A 29 3.16 -10.99 0.05
N VAL A 30 2.35 -9.96 -0.06
CA VAL A 30 0.94 -10.01 0.30
C VAL A 30 0.11 -9.74 -0.94
N VAL A 31 -0.73 -10.71 -1.31
CA VAL A 31 -1.72 -10.56 -2.37
C VAL A 31 -3.00 -11.19 -1.87
N ARG A 32 -4.06 -10.39 -1.77
CA ARG A 32 -5.32 -10.88 -1.20
C ARG A 32 -6.52 -10.13 -1.73
N LEU A 33 -7.67 -10.75 -1.57
CA LEU A 33 -8.97 -10.11 -1.72
C LEU A 33 -9.54 -9.83 -0.33
N VAL A 34 -10.19 -8.69 -0.19
CA VAL A 34 -10.83 -8.26 1.06
C VAL A 34 -12.26 -7.85 0.77
N ASP A 35 -13.19 -8.21 1.66
CA ASP A 35 -14.52 -7.62 1.67
C ASP A 35 -14.43 -6.24 2.36
N PRO A 36 -14.65 -5.13 1.61
CA PRO A 36 -14.46 -3.79 2.18
C PRO A 36 -15.50 -3.39 3.22
N LYS A 37 -16.57 -4.17 3.38
CA LYS A 37 -17.65 -3.91 4.36
C LYS A 37 -17.41 -4.62 5.67
N THR A 38 -16.92 -5.88 5.61
CA THR A 38 -16.73 -6.71 6.80
C THR A 38 -15.27 -6.77 7.24
N ASN A 39 -14.34 -6.30 6.40
CA ASN A 39 -12.87 -6.40 6.57
C ASN A 39 -12.37 -7.85 6.61
N GLU A 40 -13.18 -8.80 6.16
CA GLU A 40 -12.80 -10.21 6.08
C GLU A 40 -11.99 -10.49 4.81
N ASN A 41 -11.02 -11.38 4.92
CA ASN A 41 -10.32 -11.88 3.76
C ASN A 41 -11.23 -12.79 2.93
N LEU A 42 -11.03 -12.73 1.63
CA LEU A 42 -11.74 -13.55 0.66
C LEU A 42 -10.74 -14.47 -0.02
N GLU A 43 -11.15 -15.71 -0.21
CA GLU A 43 -10.35 -16.73 -0.89
C GLU A 43 -11.17 -17.40 -1.99
N LEU A 44 -10.49 -18.10 -2.89
CA LEU A 44 -11.13 -18.94 -3.88
C LEU A 44 -11.21 -20.36 -3.34
N ASP A 45 -12.39 -20.93 -3.31
CA ASP A 45 -12.56 -22.33 -2.96
C ASP A 45 -12.05 -23.28 -4.07
N LYS A 46 -12.18 -24.59 -3.86
CA LYS A 46 -11.77 -25.63 -4.82
C LYS A 46 -12.51 -25.55 -6.17
N ASP A 47 -13.69 -24.93 -6.19
CA ASP A 47 -14.51 -24.75 -7.37
C ASP A 47 -14.28 -23.37 -8.00
N GLY A 48 -13.32 -22.59 -7.48
CA GLY A 48 -12.95 -21.25 -7.96
C GLY A 48 -13.87 -20.13 -7.47
N LYS A 49 -14.82 -20.40 -6.58
CA LYS A 49 -15.76 -19.39 -6.07
C LYS A 49 -15.13 -18.56 -4.96
N VAL A 50 -15.44 -17.27 -4.96
CA VAL A 50 -15.02 -16.35 -3.90
C VAL A 50 -15.83 -16.62 -2.63
N ILE A 51 -15.16 -17.10 -1.60
CA ILE A 51 -15.69 -17.36 -0.27
C ILE A 51 -15.06 -16.43 0.78
N THR A 52 -15.77 -16.20 1.86
CA THR A 52 -15.30 -15.42 3.01
C THR A 52 -14.57 -16.33 3.97
N THR A 53 -13.43 -15.88 4.47
CA THR A 53 -12.71 -16.56 5.56
C THR A 53 -12.97 -15.86 6.89
N PRO A 54 -12.78 -16.56 8.03
CA PRO A 54 -12.96 -15.94 9.35
C PRO A 54 -11.80 -15.01 9.75
N ILE A 55 -10.84 -14.79 8.86
CA ILE A 55 -9.64 -13.97 9.11
C ILE A 55 -9.89 -12.57 8.62
N HIS A 56 -9.65 -11.57 9.47
CA HIS A 56 -9.78 -10.18 9.06
C HIS A 56 -8.51 -9.63 8.45
N CYS A 57 -8.68 -8.67 7.55
CA CYS A 57 -7.57 -8.07 6.80
C CYS A 57 -6.55 -7.35 7.68
N TYR A 58 -6.96 -6.83 8.84
CA TYR A 58 -6.09 -6.10 9.76
C TYR A 58 -5.21 -7.02 10.63
N GLU A 59 -5.56 -8.31 10.76
CA GLU A 59 -4.80 -9.27 11.57
C GLU A 59 -3.38 -9.50 11.03
N ILE A 60 -3.20 -9.44 9.70
CA ILE A 60 -1.87 -9.57 9.11
C ILE A 60 -0.91 -8.43 9.56
N TRP A 61 -1.47 -7.30 9.94
CA TRP A 61 -0.72 -6.16 10.47
C TRP A 61 -0.55 -6.18 11.99
N GLY A 62 -0.90 -7.31 12.63
CA GLY A 62 -0.84 -7.47 14.10
C GLY A 62 -1.89 -6.65 14.85
N ARG A 63 -2.99 -6.27 14.19
CA ARG A 63 -4.08 -5.50 14.80
C ARG A 63 -5.23 -6.40 15.21
N ASN A 64 -5.96 -6.01 16.26
CA ASN A 64 -7.15 -6.68 16.75
C ASN A 64 -8.46 -5.97 16.35
N GLU A 65 -8.34 -4.83 15.67
CA GLU A 65 -9.47 -4.00 15.27
C GLU A 65 -9.22 -3.37 13.88
N PRO A 66 -10.28 -2.93 13.18
CA PRO A 66 -10.17 -2.30 11.88
C PRO A 66 -9.23 -1.09 11.89
N CYS A 67 -8.48 -0.92 10.80
CA CYS A 67 -7.58 0.22 10.65
C CYS A 67 -8.37 1.52 10.58
N GLU A 68 -7.98 2.56 11.32
CA GLU A 68 -8.59 3.90 11.24
C GLU A 68 -8.50 4.48 9.81
N ASN A 69 -7.36 4.29 9.15
CA ASN A 69 -7.15 4.66 7.76
C ASN A 69 -7.30 3.44 6.85
N CYS A 70 -8.51 2.87 6.80
CA CYS A 70 -8.78 1.65 6.03
C CYS A 70 -8.62 1.89 4.53
N ILE A 71 -7.64 1.21 3.93
CA ILE A 71 -7.34 1.33 2.51
C ILE A 71 -8.42 0.69 1.64
N SER A 72 -9.05 -0.41 2.11
CA SER A 72 -10.13 -1.09 1.41
C SER A 72 -11.37 -0.22 1.30
N SER A 73 -11.75 0.48 2.38
CA SER A 73 -12.88 1.41 2.38
C SER A 73 -12.61 2.61 1.47
N ARG A 74 -11.40 3.18 1.53
CA ARG A 74 -10.99 4.31 0.69
C ARG A 74 -10.98 3.96 -0.80
N SER A 75 -10.57 2.75 -1.17
CA SER A 75 -10.57 2.30 -2.57
C SER A 75 -11.99 2.14 -3.12
N LEU A 76 -12.96 1.84 -2.25
CA LEU A 76 -14.36 1.73 -2.63
C LEU A 76 -14.96 3.08 -3.02
N GLU A 77 -14.57 4.16 -2.33
CA GLU A 77 -15.06 5.51 -2.58
C GLU A 77 -14.51 6.11 -3.88
N GLY A 78 -13.23 5.90 -4.16
CA GLY A 78 -12.49 6.60 -5.23
C GLY A 78 -12.39 5.86 -6.56
N LYS A 79 -12.67 4.57 -6.63
CA LYS A 79 -12.47 3.68 -7.80
C LYS A 79 -11.05 3.66 -8.37
N GLU A 80 -10.13 4.40 -7.80
CA GLU A 80 -8.72 4.47 -8.19
C GLU A 80 -7.86 3.61 -7.29
N TRP A 81 -6.59 3.43 -7.67
CA TRP A 81 -5.61 2.84 -6.79
C TRP A 81 -5.38 3.74 -5.58
N VAL A 82 -5.51 3.17 -4.41
CA VAL A 82 -5.25 3.83 -3.14
C VAL A 82 -4.01 3.20 -2.51
N THR A 83 -3.20 4.02 -1.88
CA THR A 83 -1.96 3.58 -1.25
C THR A 83 -1.95 3.93 0.23
N LYS A 84 -1.28 3.12 1.01
CA LYS A 84 -0.86 3.43 2.39
C LYS A 84 0.43 2.72 2.74
N LEU A 85 1.01 3.12 3.83
CA LEU A 85 2.12 2.43 4.45
C LEU A 85 1.62 1.73 5.72
N GLU A 86 2.14 0.53 5.98
CA GLU A 86 1.90 -0.23 7.20
C GLU A 86 3.21 -0.70 7.79
N MET A 87 3.24 -0.79 9.12
CA MET A 87 4.36 -1.36 9.84
C MET A 87 4.00 -2.73 10.40
N ARG A 88 4.87 -3.71 10.17
CA ARG A 88 4.79 -5.03 10.77
C ARG A 88 6.21 -5.52 11.07
N ASP A 89 6.46 -5.97 12.29
CA ASP A 89 7.74 -6.56 12.70
C ASP A 89 8.96 -5.64 12.41
N ARG A 90 8.80 -4.32 12.57
CA ARG A 90 9.77 -3.26 12.24
C ARG A 90 10.07 -3.12 10.75
N GLN A 91 9.34 -3.79 9.90
CA GLN A 91 9.41 -3.65 8.45
C GLN A 91 8.27 -2.79 7.96
N MET A 92 8.57 -1.94 6.99
CA MET A 92 7.60 -1.05 6.37
C MET A 92 7.08 -1.65 5.08
N TYR A 93 5.77 -1.83 5.03
CA TYR A 93 5.07 -2.33 3.86
C TYR A 93 4.41 -1.20 3.10
N PHE A 94 4.64 -1.16 1.80
CA PHE A 94 3.86 -0.34 0.89
C PHE A 94 2.65 -1.15 0.42
N VAL A 95 1.47 -0.67 0.74
CA VAL A 95 0.20 -1.34 0.44
C VAL A 95 -0.53 -0.57 -0.63
N LEU A 96 -0.91 -1.27 -1.70
CA LEU A 96 -1.80 -0.76 -2.73
C LEU A 96 -3.14 -1.49 -2.65
N SER A 97 -4.20 -0.78 -2.91
CA SER A 97 -5.54 -1.32 -2.90
C SER A 97 -6.36 -0.77 -4.06
N LYS A 98 -7.12 -1.63 -4.70
CA LYS A 98 -8.07 -1.25 -5.74
C LYS A 98 -9.39 -1.98 -5.57
N HIS A 99 -10.48 -1.23 -5.71
CA HIS A 99 -11.81 -1.80 -5.81
C HIS A 99 -11.96 -2.61 -7.10
N ILE A 100 -12.51 -3.81 -6.98
CA ILE A 100 -12.83 -4.70 -8.10
C ILE A 100 -14.19 -5.36 -7.87
N ASN A 101 -14.79 -5.86 -8.95
CA ASN A 101 -16.00 -6.64 -8.88
C ASN A 101 -15.74 -8.03 -9.47
N VAL A 102 -15.96 -9.06 -8.68
CA VAL A 102 -15.79 -10.46 -9.10
C VAL A 102 -17.16 -11.12 -9.18
N ASN A 103 -17.64 -11.40 -10.36
CA ASN A 103 -18.97 -11.99 -10.62
C ASN A 103 -20.12 -11.32 -9.86
N GLY A 104 -20.10 -9.98 -9.75
CA GLY A 104 -21.11 -9.21 -9.03
C GLY A 104 -20.84 -8.99 -7.56
N ARG A 105 -19.83 -9.65 -6.98
CA ARG A 105 -19.39 -9.41 -5.60
C ARG A 105 -18.38 -8.26 -5.57
N THR A 106 -18.65 -7.28 -4.73
CA THR A 106 -17.71 -6.17 -4.45
C THR A 106 -16.56 -6.67 -3.61
N CYS A 107 -15.35 -6.49 -4.08
CA CYS A 107 -14.11 -6.87 -3.42
C CYS A 107 -13.09 -5.76 -3.53
N THR A 108 -12.06 -5.83 -2.72
CA THR A 108 -10.86 -5.01 -2.83
C THR A 108 -9.66 -5.93 -3.03
N LEU A 109 -8.92 -5.71 -4.12
CA LEU A 109 -7.62 -6.32 -4.31
C LEU A 109 -6.59 -5.52 -3.53
N GLU A 110 -5.91 -6.14 -2.59
CA GLU A 110 -4.78 -5.58 -1.86
C GLU A 110 -3.51 -6.32 -2.19
N ILE A 111 -2.46 -5.55 -2.50
CA ILE A 111 -1.10 -6.05 -2.70
C ILE A 111 -0.16 -5.27 -1.80
N ALA A 112 0.79 -5.96 -1.18
CA ALA A 112 1.79 -5.32 -0.36
C ALA A 112 3.18 -5.95 -0.53
N SER A 113 4.18 -5.12 -0.36
CA SER A 113 5.58 -5.52 -0.35
C SER A 113 6.33 -4.65 0.64
N HIS A 114 7.31 -5.22 1.34
CA HIS A 114 8.24 -4.44 2.15
C HIS A 114 9.52 -4.15 1.35
N GLU A 115 10.27 -3.18 1.81
CA GLU A 115 11.58 -2.82 1.27
C GLU A 115 12.64 -3.26 2.28
N ASP A 116 13.56 -4.14 1.85
CA ASP A 116 14.72 -4.48 2.66
C ASP A 116 15.73 -3.34 2.60
N GLU A 117 16.08 -2.75 3.74
CA GLU A 117 17.09 -1.69 3.85
C GLU A 117 18.45 -2.11 3.23
N ALA A 118 18.73 -3.41 3.19
CA ALA A 118 19.98 -3.95 2.65
C ALA A 118 20.09 -3.84 1.11
N GLU A 119 18.99 -3.74 0.37
CA GLU A 119 19.04 -3.61 -1.09
C GLU A 119 19.17 -2.15 -1.55
N CYS A 120 18.82 -1.19 -0.71
CA CYS A 120 18.93 0.23 -1.04
C CYS A 120 20.39 0.70 -1.23
N THR A 121 21.37 0.01 -0.65
CA THR A 121 22.81 0.34 -0.81
C THR A 121 23.40 -0.12 -2.15
N ARG A 122 22.68 -0.89 -2.95
CA ARG A 122 23.14 -1.40 -4.24
C ARG A 122 22.63 -0.64 -5.47
N CYS A 123 21.82 0.39 -5.30
CA CYS A 123 21.30 1.20 -6.41
C CYS A 123 22.31 2.21 -6.98
N GLY A 124 23.56 1.80 -7.13
CA GLY A 124 24.61 2.52 -7.85
C GLY A 124 24.97 1.79 -9.15
N GLY A 125 24.02 1.57 -10.06
CA GLY A 125 24.35 0.95 -11.35
C GLY A 125 23.13 0.70 -12.23
N ASP A 126 23.09 1.46 -13.31
CA ASP A 126 22.37 1.25 -14.57
C ASP A 126 20.85 0.98 -14.57
N ASN A 127 20.19 2.00 -15.07
CA ASN A 127 18.93 2.13 -15.80
C ASN A 127 18.21 0.86 -16.26
N ASP A 128 16.90 0.84 -15.99
CA ASP A 128 15.79 0.26 -16.75
C ASP A 128 14.84 -0.70 -16.02
N ALA A 129 14.89 -0.85 -14.72
CA ALA A 129 13.75 -1.44 -14.01
C ALA A 129 13.23 -0.45 -12.96
N PRO A 130 11.90 -0.22 -12.83
CA PRO A 130 11.36 0.47 -11.69
C PRO A 130 11.54 -0.45 -10.48
N THR A 131 12.69 -0.34 -9.85
CA THR A 131 13.04 -1.05 -8.62
C THR A 131 12.04 -0.65 -7.54
N ARG A 132 11.68 -1.56 -6.66
CA ARG A 132 10.88 -1.36 -5.42
C ARG A 132 11.29 -0.10 -4.66
N SER A 133 12.56 0.26 -4.69
CA SER A 133 13.14 1.52 -4.20
C SER A 133 12.47 2.80 -4.73
N SER A 134 11.88 2.77 -5.92
CA SER A 134 11.25 3.95 -6.51
C SER A 134 10.04 4.45 -5.72
N PHE A 135 9.34 3.57 -5.00
CA PHE A 135 8.17 3.95 -4.21
C PHE A 135 8.56 4.68 -2.91
N MET A 136 9.65 4.27 -2.26
CA MET A 136 10.13 4.96 -1.06
C MET A 136 10.70 6.34 -1.37
N ASN A 137 11.25 6.54 -2.56
CA ASN A 137 11.68 7.86 -3.01
C ASN A 137 10.53 8.87 -3.07
N PHE A 138 9.29 8.40 -3.21
CA PHE A 138 8.11 9.28 -3.17
C PHE A 138 7.91 9.94 -1.81
N TYR A 139 8.29 9.26 -0.74
CA TYR A 139 8.15 9.72 0.64
C TYR A 139 9.41 10.40 1.18
N ARG A 140 10.53 10.32 0.46
CA ARG A 140 11.79 10.95 0.85
C ARG A 140 12.03 12.24 0.07
N ASP A 141 12.64 13.17 0.74
CA ASP A 141 13.18 14.36 0.09
C ASP A 141 14.49 14.00 -0.62
N ALA A 142 14.58 14.31 -1.91
CA ALA A 142 15.69 13.91 -2.75
C ALA A 142 17.03 14.54 -2.33
N LEU A 143 16.99 15.69 -1.65
CA LEU A 143 18.19 16.41 -1.22
C LEU A 143 18.70 15.93 0.13
N THR A 144 17.79 15.76 1.09
CA THR A 144 18.13 15.48 2.49
C THR A 144 17.99 14.00 2.86
N GLY A 145 17.28 13.21 2.05
CA GLY A 145 16.94 11.82 2.35
C GLY A 145 15.92 11.65 3.49
N THR A 146 15.47 12.74 4.10
CA THR A 146 14.46 12.70 5.18
C THR A 146 13.08 12.41 4.64
N TYR A 147 12.20 11.93 5.51
CA TYR A 147 10.82 11.69 5.11
C TYR A 147 10.04 13.00 4.93
N ARG A 148 9.21 13.07 3.89
CA ARG A 148 8.31 14.20 3.61
C ARG A 148 7.06 14.14 4.50
N ARG A 149 6.34 15.25 4.54
CA ARG A 149 5.05 15.39 5.24
C ARG A 149 4.06 14.26 4.88
N LEU A 150 4.03 13.85 3.61
CA LEU A 150 3.16 12.76 3.14
C LEU A 150 3.42 11.43 3.88
N TYR A 151 4.68 11.15 4.23
CA TYR A 151 5.04 10.00 5.07
C TYR A 151 4.39 10.12 6.45
N LEU A 152 4.53 11.27 7.09
CA LEU A 152 3.97 11.52 8.42
C LEU A 152 2.44 11.40 8.43
N GLU A 153 1.76 11.97 7.44
CA GLU A 153 0.30 11.88 7.28
C GLU A 153 -0.19 10.43 7.06
N SER A 154 0.63 9.61 6.38
CA SER A 154 0.33 8.19 6.17
C SER A 154 0.57 7.33 7.41
N PHE A 155 1.35 7.83 8.39
CA PHE A 155 1.81 7.11 9.58
C PHE A 155 1.34 7.71 10.90
N GLN A 156 0.25 8.42 10.93
CA GLN A 156 -0.26 9.03 12.18
C GLN A 156 -0.37 8.01 13.31
N SER A 157 -0.82 6.79 13.01
CA SER A 157 -0.92 5.71 14.01
C SER A 157 0.42 5.30 14.64
N ASN A 158 1.55 5.52 13.96
CA ASN A 158 2.86 5.20 14.53
C ASN A 158 3.38 6.30 15.46
N LEU A 159 2.86 7.52 15.37
CA LEU A 159 3.16 8.59 16.31
C LEU A 159 2.57 8.32 17.69
N GLU A 160 1.46 7.59 17.77
CA GLU A 160 0.83 7.21 19.04
C GLU A 160 1.68 6.23 19.86
N SER A 161 2.56 5.48 19.20
CA SER A 161 3.50 4.56 19.84
C SER A 161 4.88 5.19 20.12
N ALA A 162 5.09 6.47 19.80
CA ALA A 162 6.35 7.15 20.02
C ALA A 162 6.45 7.63 21.47
N ASP A 163 7.60 7.36 22.11
CA ASP A 163 7.88 7.84 23.47
C ASP A 163 8.01 9.37 23.54
N ALA A 164 8.43 10.00 22.44
CA ALA A 164 8.53 11.46 22.33
C ALA A 164 8.48 11.92 20.88
N VAL A 165 7.97 13.13 20.66
CA VAL A 165 7.96 13.82 19.37
C VAL A 165 8.59 15.20 19.54
N ALA A 166 9.52 15.57 18.67
CA ALA A 166 10.12 16.90 18.63
C ALA A 166 9.73 17.61 17.32
N ILE A 167 9.35 18.87 17.42
CA ILE A 167 9.14 19.77 16.29
C ILE A 167 10.30 20.75 16.27
N VAL A 168 11.00 20.82 15.15
CA VAL A 168 12.14 21.73 14.96
C VAL A 168 11.85 22.64 13.78
N ASP A 169 12.05 23.94 13.96
CA ASP A 169 11.91 24.94 12.92
C ASP A 169 13.11 25.88 12.93
N VAL A 170 13.38 26.53 11.80
CA VAL A 170 14.48 27.48 11.68
C VAL A 170 13.93 28.89 11.78
N ASP A 171 14.32 29.60 12.87
CA ASP A 171 13.93 30.97 13.08
C ASP A 171 14.41 31.87 11.95
N LEU A 172 13.51 32.73 11.49
CA LEU A 172 13.78 33.72 10.45
C LEU A 172 14.25 33.11 9.10
N PHE A 173 13.91 31.83 8.82
CA PHE A 173 14.35 31.13 7.60
C PHE A 173 14.12 31.95 6.31
N LYS A 174 12.97 32.63 6.22
CA LYS A 174 12.68 33.49 5.07
C LYS A 174 13.70 34.62 4.89
N GLN A 175 14.14 35.26 5.96
CA GLN A 175 15.13 36.35 5.87
C GLN A 175 16.50 35.81 5.45
N ILE A 176 16.86 34.64 5.94
CA ILE A 176 18.10 33.97 5.54
C ILE A 176 18.05 33.63 4.04
N ASN A 177 16.96 33.01 3.59
CA ASN A 177 16.81 32.59 2.20
C ASN A 177 16.70 33.75 1.20
N ASP A 178 16.17 34.92 1.62
CA ASP A 178 16.09 36.12 0.79
C ASP A 178 17.42 36.89 0.73
N THR A 179 18.41 36.56 1.58
CA THR A 179 19.68 37.24 1.68
C THR A 179 20.82 36.50 0.95
N TYR A 180 20.73 35.20 0.80
CA TYR A 180 21.72 34.32 0.18
C TYR A 180 21.11 33.56 -1.02
#